data_685eeef7b33441e8e0ab6e24d7e2404d
#
_entry.id   685eeef7b33441e8e0ab6e24d7e2404d
#
_cell.length_a   1.000
_cell.length_b   1.000
_cell.length_c   1.000
_cell.angle_alpha   90.00
_cell.angle_beta   90.00
_cell.angle_gamma   90.00
#
_symmetry.space_group_name_H-M   'P 1'
#
loop_
_entity.id
_entity.type
_entity.pdbx_description
1 polymer ?
#
loop_
_entity_poly.entity_id
_entity_poly.type
_entity_poly.pdbx_seq_one_letter_code
_entity_poly.pdbx_strand_id
1 'polypeptide(L)'
;MTITADTTRAGRPASEPKWKVTATFPERPKGWKGVSKLEEFIDAMIDLGQTGQIFGEHGIGKTATFFSHIPDRHEDTVLVFVPAANLTPDDLLINAPVRDTRTGELVLRQLIMRQLRPGKRFVLLIDDALQAGETIQSQLMQIACNWTLGEHDLRELGCVGVFLTDNESLAETATRRTDLAILDRMVTVKITATDTAWRYKLAERFAGTDLTQVFQVWTSLSPALRQLMSPRTLEHVIDCALAGFPPVWGLPLVNGERLALTETKKDGSPGPDRTDEVLDRIASGLGVRNPDQTPDAVRRIVREAIHRRWSVLIQGPPGCGKTEVVREVVRAELGHDPLYFSLPVTNVEDLCAPVPTPDGSLENLLAAKFTDPGAKVIVWDEYNRPKDKSTFAKLMEVTQEWSIAGRPIPGLRAQIALQNPPYHLGRKMLVSRNNIAQATRFTASLTIRPEDIPANEWLIATYGPVAETVLEWWKNDIDDEGRDWITKRTLERLIKLHQRDLPLEMAKVYLGDGEYAPVALNALEARFAENPATGLGDISANLDEWVRRLDAANEESGEGTDDTDIVHQVLANAELSQLREHMDTVAQLLAGLPPKLRSSYLVGQSVDKQRFWIEAFAKMPRR
;
A
#
# COMPACT_ATOMS: atom_id res chain seq x y z
N MET A 1 -6.29 -22.21 5.73
CA MET A 1 -5.32 -22.05 4.62
C MET A 1 -4.35 -23.20 4.67
N THR A 2 -4.19 -23.93 3.59
CA THR A 2 -3.25 -25.07 3.55
C THR A 2 -1.99 -24.67 2.82
N ILE A 3 -0.85 -24.76 3.47
CA ILE A 3 0.47 -24.53 2.88
C ILE A 3 1.24 -25.85 2.90
N THR A 4 1.64 -26.32 1.72
CA THR A 4 2.50 -27.51 1.59
C THR A 4 3.98 -27.14 1.74
N ALA A 5 4.85 -28.12 1.94
CA ALA A 5 6.29 -27.93 2.08
C ALA A 5 6.94 -27.12 0.95
N ASP A 6 6.37 -27.13 -0.26
CA ASP A 6 6.86 -26.37 -1.42
C ASP A 6 6.31 -24.95 -1.50
N THR A 7 5.41 -24.56 -0.60
CA THR A 7 4.89 -23.20 -0.60
C THR A 7 5.81 -22.33 0.23
N THR A 8 6.73 -21.67 -0.43
CA THR A 8 7.31 -20.44 0.08
C THR A 8 6.20 -19.54 0.63
N ARG A 9 6.46 -18.74 1.66
CA ARG A 9 5.53 -17.74 2.18
C ARG A 9 4.72 -17.13 1.04
N ALA A 10 3.40 -17.07 1.22
CA ALA A 10 2.54 -16.39 0.25
C ALA A 10 3.17 -15.05 -0.14
N GLY A 11 3.40 -14.85 -1.42
CA GLY A 11 4.02 -13.62 -1.91
C GLY A 11 5.51 -13.71 -2.28
N ARG A 12 6.25 -14.79 -2.00
CA ARG A 12 7.64 -14.95 -2.47
C ARG A 12 7.73 -15.84 -3.72
N PRO A 13 8.61 -15.55 -4.69
CA PRO A 13 8.78 -16.39 -5.86
C PRO A 13 9.28 -17.79 -5.46
N ALA A 14 8.74 -18.84 -6.08
CA ALA A 14 9.18 -20.23 -5.90
C ALA A 14 10.65 -20.48 -6.32
N SER A 15 11.26 -19.51 -6.98
CA SER A 15 12.65 -19.52 -7.44
C SER A 15 13.50 -18.49 -6.69
N GLU A 16 13.31 -18.31 -5.37
CA GLU A 16 14.32 -17.55 -4.62
C GLU A 16 15.68 -18.23 -4.85
N PRO A 17 16.72 -17.47 -5.24
CA PRO A 17 18.03 -18.04 -5.36
C PRO A 17 18.39 -18.71 -4.02
N LYS A 18 18.94 -19.93 -4.07
CA LYS A 18 19.46 -20.58 -2.86
C LYS A 18 20.57 -19.71 -2.30
N TRP A 19 20.24 -18.87 -1.34
CA TRP A 19 21.17 -17.96 -0.72
C TRP A 19 22.27 -18.76 -0.02
N LYS A 20 23.51 -18.53 -0.41
CA LYS A 20 24.65 -19.02 0.37
C LYS A 20 24.83 -18.07 1.55
N VAL A 21 24.60 -18.55 2.74
CA VAL A 21 24.90 -17.80 3.97
C VAL A 21 26.42 -17.62 4.03
N THR A 22 26.88 -16.40 3.74
CA THR A 22 28.29 -16.01 3.85
C THR A 22 28.58 -15.24 5.14
N ALA A 23 27.52 -14.89 5.89
CA ALA A 23 27.67 -14.21 7.17
C ALA A 23 28.29 -15.14 8.22
N THR A 24 29.36 -14.70 8.83
CA THR A 24 29.91 -15.33 10.05
C THR A 24 28.95 -15.06 11.20
N PHE A 25 27.96 -15.90 11.33
CA PHE A 25 27.13 -15.92 12.52
C PHE A 25 27.96 -16.34 13.72
N PRO A 26 27.66 -15.82 14.91
CA PRO A 26 28.10 -16.51 16.10
C PRO A 26 27.60 -17.95 15.97
N GLU A 27 28.56 -18.90 15.98
CA GLU A 27 28.25 -20.33 15.97
C GLU A 27 27.13 -20.57 16.99
N ARG A 28 26.17 -21.42 16.64
CA ARG A 28 25.16 -21.90 17.59
C ARG A 28 25.87 -22.25 18.89
N PRO A 29 25.42 -21.82 20.07
CA PRO A 29 26.09 -22.18 21.31
C PRO A 29 26.36 -23.68 21.35
N LYS A 30 27.58 -24.07 21.69
CA LYS A 30 27.96 -25.48 21.79
C LYS A 30 26.96 -26.20 22.71
N GLY A 31 26.26 -27.19 22.17
CA GLY A 31 25.20 -27.93 22.87
C GLY A 31 23.78 -27.61 22.38
N TRP A 32 23.58 -26.59 21.57
CA TRP A 32 22.28 -26.29 20.96
C TRP A 32 22.04 -27.22 19.76
N LYS A 33 21.15 -28.19 19.92
CA LYS A 33 20.82 -29.18 18.86
C LYS A 33 19.91 -28.59 17.80
N GLY A 34 19.99 -27.32 17.53
CA GLY A 34 19.40 -26.73 16.33
C GLY A 34 17.92 -26.41 16.36
N VAL A 35 17.21 -26.67 17.45
CA VAL A 35 15.78 -26.44 17.59
C VAL A 35 15.56 -25.28 18.54
N SER A 36 14.73 -24.30 18.17
CA SER A 36 14.36 -23.21 19.09
C SER A 36 13.37 -23.73 20.15
N LYS A 37 13.23 -23.03 21.25
CA LYS A 37 12.24 -23.40 22.27
C LYS A 37 10.82 -23.49 21.72
N LEU A 38 10.49 -22.64 20.76
CA LEU A 38 9.18 -22.68 20.10
C LEU A 38 9.02 -23.95 19.26
N GLU A 39 10.05 -24.36 18.53
CA GLU A 39 10.04 -25.60 17.75
C GLU A 39 9.91 -26.83 18.66
N GLU A 40 10.63 -26.87 19.79
CA GLU A 40 10.50 -27.92 20.81
C GLU A 40 9.08 -27.99 21.39
N PHE A 41 8.48 -26.84 21.64
CA PHE A 41 7.11 -26.76 22.12
C PHE A 41 6.10 -27.30 21.06
N ILE A 42 6.28 -26.94 19.80
CA ILE A 42 5.43 -27.42 18.69
C ILE A 42 5.49 -28.94 18.61
N ASP A 43 6.68 -29.54 18.59
CA ASP A 43 6.86 -30.99 18.52
C ASP A 43 6.21 -31.68 19.73
N ALA A 44 6.44 -31.17 20.94
CA ALA A 44 5.84 -31.73 22.15
C ALA A 44 4.30 -31.72 22.12
N MET A 45 3.68 -30.65 21.63
CA MET A 45 2.21 -30.56 21.57
C MET A 45 1.63 -31.51 20.51
N ILE A 46 2.31 -31.68 19.39
CA ILE A 46 1.92 -32.67 18.36
C ILE A 46 2.01 -34.09 18.94
N ASP A 47 3.10 -34.44 19.60
CA ASP A 47 3.32 -35.76 20.18
C ASP A 47 2.31 -36.07 21.30
N LEU A 48 1.94 -35.08 22.09
CA LEU A 48 0.96 -35.23 23.17
C LEU A 48 -0.50 -35.15 22.70
N GLY A 49 -0.75 -34.74 21.46
CA GLY A 49 -2.11 -34.50 20.96
C GLY A 49 -2.87 -33.41 21.76
N GLN A 50 -2.14 -32.39 22.19
CA GLN A 50 -2.66 -31.27 23.00
C GLN A 50 -2.75 -29.98 22.18
N THR A 51 -3.63 -29.10 22.59
CA THR A 51 -3.71 -27.76 22.02
C THR A 51 -2.66 -26.85 22.67
N GLY A 52 -1.85 -26.20 21.84
CA GLY A 52 -0.83 -25.25 22.26
C GLY A 52 -1.30 -23.81 22.08
N GLN A 53 -1.15 -22.97 23.12
CA GLN A 53 -1.34 -21.53 23.01
C GLN A 53 -0.02 -20.79 23.21
N ILE A 54 0.32 -19.89 22.30
CA ILE A 54 1.62 -19.22 22.26
C ILE A 54 1.41 -17.71 22.34
N PHE A 55 1.88 -17.14 23.46
CA PHE A 55 1.93 -15.70 23.64
C PHE A 55 3.33 -15.17 23.40
N GLY A 56 3.43 -14.00 22.79
CA GLY A 56 4.70 -13.31 22.60
C GLY A 56 4.51 -11.99 21.87
N GLU A 57 5.56 -11.18 21.89
CA GLU A 57 5.54 -9.88 21.24
C GLU A 57 5.22 -9.96 19.74
N HIS A 58 4.73 -8.85 19.19
CA HIS A 58 4.44 -8.77 17.78
C HIS A 58 5.73 -8.84 16.94
N GLY A 59 5.70 -9.58 15.82
CA GLY A 59 6.80 -9.62 14.85
C GLY A 59 8.02 -10.45 15.25
N ILE A 60 7.99 -11.21 16.36
CA ILE A 60 9.13 -12.07 16.81
C ILE A 60 9.25 -13.39 16.03
N GLY A 61 8.39 -13.66 15.07
CA GLY A 61 8.48 -14.82 14.23
C GLY A 61 7.66 -16.04 14.69
N LYS A 62 6.65 -15.88 15.56
CA LYS A 62 5.75 -16.97 15.98
C LYS A 62 5.24 -17.78 14.79
N THR A 63 4.44 -17.16 13.95
CA THR A 63 3.83 -17.75 12.76
C THR A 63 4.87 -18.26 11.77
N ALA A 64 5.94 -17.48 11.54
CA ALA A 64 7.02 -17.84 10.63
C ALA A 64 7.74 -19.14 11.03
N THR A 65 7.81 -19.46 12.33
CA THR A 65 8.40 -20.71 12.81
C THR A 65 7.58 -21.91 12.33
N PHE A 66 6.25 -21.87 12.39
CA PHE A 66 5.41 -22.97 11.88
C PHE A 66 5.61 -23.20 10.39
N PHE A 67 5.66 -22.14 9.59
CA PHE A 67 5.85 -22.23 8.14
C PHE A 67 7.16 -22.89 7.72
N SER A 68 8.20 -22.83 8.55
CA SER A 68 9.46 -23.52 8.28
C SER A 68 9.53 -24.88 8.99
N HIS A 69 9.13 -24.95 10.27
CA HIS A 69 9.34 -26.12 11.09
C HIS A 69 8.47 -27.32 10.69
N ILE A 70 7.17 -27.07 10.41
CA ILE A 70 6.25 -28.17 10.06
C ILE A 70 6.69 -28.88 8.77
N PRO A 71 6.99 -28.18 7.64
CA PRO A 71 7.46 -28.84 6.44
C PRO A 71 8.82 -29.54 6.62
N ASP A 72 9.73 -28.94 7.40
CA ASP A 72 11.10 -29.46 7.55
C ASP A 72 11.17 -30.69 8.48
N ARG A 73 10.27 -30.76 9.47
CA ARG A 73 10.31 -31.78 10.53
C ARG A 73 9.25 -32.86 10.38
N HIS A 74 8.12 -32.53 9.77
CA HIS A 74 6.94 -33.38 9.65
C HIS A 74 6.53 -33.56 8.18
N GLU A 75 7.35 -34.26 7.38
CA GLU A 75 7.25 -34.36 5.91
C GLU A 75 5.85 -34.77 5.40
N ASP A 76 5.12 -35.61 6.14
CA ASP A 76 3.77 -36.07 5.78
C ASP A 76 2.65 -35.19 6.31
N THR A 77 3.00 -34.06 6.93
CA THR A 77 2.04 -33.17 7.58
C THR A 77 2.01 -31.81 6.90
N VAL A 78 0.83 -31.31 6.58
CA VAL A 78 0.65 -29.98 6.02
C VAL A 78 0.29 -28.98 7.11
N LEU A 79 0.74 -27.74 6.96
CA LEU A 79 0.30 -26.65 7.82
C LEU A 79 -0.99 -26.04 7.26
N VAL A 80 -2.05 -26.09 8.05
CA VAL A 80 -3.29 -25.32 7.78
C VAL A 80 -3.24 -24.04 8.60
N PHE A 81 -3.17 -22.92 7.92
CA PHE A 81 -3.04 -21.60 8.54
C PHE A 81 -4.36 -20.84 8.48
N VAL A 82 -4.82 -20.35 9.62
CA VAL A 82 -6.07 -19.61 9.79
C VAL A 82 -5.79 -18.28 10.49
N PRO A 83 -5.78 -17.16 9.77
CA PRO A 83 -5.60 -15.82 10.34
C PRO A 83 -6.92 -15.38 10.99
N ALA A 84 -7.10 -15.66 12.26
CA ALA A 84 -8.39 -15.53 12.96
C ALA A 84 -8.92 -14.09 13.00
N ALA A 85 -8.03 -13.09 13.13
CA ALA A 85 -8.41 -11.69 13.10
C ALA A 85 -9.08 -11.26 11.77
N ASN A 86 -8.88 -12.04 10.71
CA ASN A 86 -9.30 -11.72 9.34
C ASN A 86 -10.52 -12.54 8.88
N LEU A 87 -11.10 -13.35 9.77
CA LEU A 87 -12.23 -14.20 9.45
C LEU A 87 -13.57 -13.49 9.62
N THR A 88 -14.50 -13.86 8.76
CA THR A 88 -15.93 -13.70 8.98
C THR A 88 -16.52 -15.03 9.48
N PRO A 89 -17.68 -15.05 10.16
CA PRO A 89 -18.29 -16.32 10.62
C PRO A 89 -18.46 -17.35 9.51
N ASP A 90 -18.76 -16.89 8.30
CA ASP A 90 -19.00 -17.73 7.13
C ASP A 90 -17.73 -18.30 6.48
N ASP A 91 -16.55 -17.81 6.88
CA ASP A 91 -15.28 -18.35 6.37
C ASP A 91 -14.96 -19.75 6.95
N LEU A 92 -15.37 -20.02 8.18
CA LEU A 92 -15.09 -21.29 8.86
C LEU A 92 -16.15 -22.34 8.60
N LEU A 93 -17.43 -21.95 8.74
CA LEU A 93 -18.58 -22.86 8.74
C LEU A 93 -19.81 -22.14 8.20
N ILE A 94 -20.49 -22.74 7.23
CA ILE A 94 -21.81 -22.30 6.78
C ILE A 94 -22.83 -23.46 6.80
N ASN A 95 -24.10 -23.13 6.98
CA ASN A 95 -25.20 -24.05 6.72
C ASN A 95 -25.68 -23.81 5.28
N ALA A 96 -25.48 -24.76 4.39
CA ALA A 96 -25.88 -24.64 2.99
C ALA A 96 -26.85 -25.73 2.56
N PRO A 97 -27.83 -25.43 1.70
CA PRO A 97 -28.67 -26.45 1.08
C PRO A 97 -27.82 -27.24 0.07
N VAL A 98 -27.69 -28.53 0.35
CA VAL A 98 -26.97 -29.49 -0.50
C VAL A 98 -27.97 -30.56 -0.96
N ARG A 99 -27.90 -30.94 -2.24
CA ARG A 99 -28.73 -32.03 -2.73
C ARG A 99 -28.16 -33.36 -2.25
N ASP A 100 -28.92 -34.08 -1.44
CA ASP A 100 -28.55 -35.43 -1.00
C ASP A 100 -28.47 -36.36 -2.22
N THR A 101 -27.33 -36.98 -2.42
CA THR A 101 -27.03 -37.82 -3.61
C THR A 101 -27.87 -39.11 -3.61
N ARG A 102 -28.38 -39.55 -2.46
CA ARG A 102 -29.15 -40.77 -2.33
C ARG A 102 -30.64 -40.52 -2.53
N THR A 103 -31.18 -39.43 -1.98
CA THR A 103 -32.62 -39.14 -2.02
C THR A 103 -33.00 -38.13 -3.09
N GLY A 104 -32.03 -37.34 -3.60
CA GLY A 104 -32.26 -36.23 -4.50
C GLY A 104 -32.87 -34.99 -3.85
N GLU A 105 -33.16 -35.04 -2.56
CA GLU A 105 -33.77 -33.93 -1.80
C GLU A 105 -32.74 -32.88 -1.41
N LEU A 106 -33.19 -31.64 -1.24
CA LEU A 106 -32.36 -30.58 -0.65
C LEU A 106 -32.38 -30.76 0.87
N VAL A 107 -31.20 -30.95 1.44
CA VAL A 107 -30.99 -31.03 2.89
C VAL A 107 -30.02 -29.93 3.32
N LEU A 108 -30.22 -29.37 4.50
CA LEU A 108 -29.28 -28.41 5.06
C LEU A 108 -28.11 -29.17 5.66
N ARG A 109 -26.89 -28.88 5.20
CA ARG A 109 -25.66 -29.47 5.75
C ARG A 109 -24.71 -28.39 6.21
N GLN A 110 -23.94 -28.68 7.24
CA GLN A 110 -22.83 -27.87 7.67
C GLN A 110 -21.64 -28.13 6.77
N LEU A 111 -21.14 -27.07 6.12
CA LEU A 111 -19.96 -27.10 5.27
C LEU A 111 -18.84 -26.34 5.97
N ILE A 112 -17.69 -26.99 6.13
CA ILE A 112 -16.48 -26.37 6.68
C ILE A 112 -15.54 -25.95 5.56
N MET A 113 -14.68 -24.97 5.84
CA MET A 113 -13.70 -24.50 4.89
C MET A 113 -12.84 -25.66 4.39
N ARG A 114 -12.61 -25.69 3.07
CA ARG A 114 -11.90 -26.79 2.38
C ARG A 114 -10.48 -27.03 2.91
N GLN A 115 -9.83 -25.97 3.39
CA GLN A 115 -8.49 -26.06 3.97
C GLN A 115 -8.42 -26.97 5.21
N LEU A 116 -9.54 -27.17 5.93
CA LEU A 116 -9.61 -28.11 7.04
C LEU A 116 -9.81 -29.57 6.58
N ARG A 117 -9.86 -29.82 5.27
CA ARG A 117 -9.93 -31.16 4.64
C ARG A 117 -8.79 -31.36 3.64
N PRO A 118 -7.52 -31.28 4.04
CA PRO A 118 -6.41 -31.37 3.10
C PRO A 118 -6.20 -32.78 2.53
N GLY A 119 -6.92 -33.79 3.02
CA GLY A 119 -6.75 -35.19 2.62
C GLY A 119 -5.45 -35.83 3.11
N LYS A 120 -4.73 -35.16 4.00
CA LYS A 120 -3.47 -35.55 4.63
C LYS A 120 -3.50 -35.18 6.10
N ARG A 121 -2.51 -35.68 6.86
CA ARG A 121 -2.28 -35.17 8.22
C ARG A 121 -1.98 -33.67 8.18
N PHE A 122 -2.49 -32.93 9.14
CA PHE A 122 -2.27 -31.50 9.20
C PHE A 122 -2.15 -30.97 10.63
N VAL A 123 -1.40 -29.89 10.75
CA VAL A 123 -1.36 -29.03 11.94
C VAL A 123 -2.18 -27.80 11.65
N LEU A 124 -3.09 -27.44 12.52
CA LEU A 124 -3.90 -26.24 12.44
C LEU A 124 -3.25 -25.13 13.26
N LEU A 125 -2.84 -24.06 12.60
CA LEU A 125 -2.36 -22.83 13.23
C LEU A 125 -3.40 -21.73 13.10
N ILE A 126 -3.91 -21.25 14.22
CA ILE A 126 -4.86 -20.15 14.34
C ILE A 126 -4.07 -18.93 14.84
N ASP A 127 -3.87 -17.94 13.98
CA ASP A 127 -3.06 -16.76 14.28
C ASP A 127 -3.93 -15.59 14.73
N ASP A 128 -3.47 -14.83 15.72
CA ASP A 128 -4.17 -13.69 16.32
C ASP A 128 -5.60 -14.06 16.80
N ALA A 129 -5.75 -15.22 17.46
CA ALA A 129 -7.04 -15.80 17.87
C ALA A 129 -7.88 -14.86 18.75
N LEU A 130 -7.25 -14.12 19.67
CA LEU A 130 -7.92 -13.18 20.57
C LEU A 130 -8.31 -11.85 19.91
N GLN A 131 -7.84 -11.59 18.70
CA GLN A 131 -8.23 -10.42 17.90
C GLN A 131 -9.48 -10.69 17.04
N ALA A 132 -9.90 -11.93 16.93
CA ALA A 132 -11.10 -12.31 16.20
C ALA A 132 -12.37 -11.70 16.82
N GLY A 133 -13.42 -11.54 16.02
CA GLY A 133 -14.73 -11.13 16.50
C GLY A 133 -15.35 -12.15 17.47
N GLU A 134 -16.21 -11.73 18.39
CA GLU A 134 -16.79 -12.59 19.45
C GLU A 134 -17.43 -13.88 18.91
N THR A 135 -18.15 -13.81 17.80
CA THR A 135 -18.78 -14.99 17.17
C THR A 135 -17.73 -15.99 16.70
N ILE A 136 -16.63 -15.51 16.13
CA ILE A 136 -15.54 -16.36 15.66
C ILE A 136 -14.77 -16.93 16.84
N GLN A 137 -14.53 -16.14 17.88
CA GLN A 137 -13.87 -16.63 19.10
C GLN A 137 -14.56 -17.85 19.68
N SER A 138 -15.91 -17.88 19.67
CA SER A 138 -16.67 -19.05 20.14
C SER A 138 -16.41 -20.30 19.29
N GLN A 139 -16.32 -20.16 17.96
CA GLN A 139 -15.97 -21.26 17.05
C GLN A 139 -14.51 -21.70 17.24
N LEU A 140 -13.58 -20.75 17.38
CA LEU A 140 -12.18 -21.05 17.63
C LEU A 140 -11.97 -21.75 18.97
N MET A 141 -12.75 -21.41 20.00
CA MET A 141 -12.71 -22.07 21.30
C MET A 141 -13.22 -23.50 21.20
N GLN A 142 -14.24 -23.77 20.40
CA GLN A 142 -14.71 -25.14 20.14
C GLN A 142 -13.60 -25.98 19.48
N ILE A 143 -12.90 -25.40 18.50
CA ILE A 143 -11.74 -26.03 17.86
C ILE A 143 -10.63 -26.28 18.89
N ALA A 144 -10.24 -25.26 19.65
CA ALA A 144 -9.13 -25.34 20.60
C ALA A 144 -9.37 -26.35 21.73
N CYS A 145 -10.60 -26.41 22.28
CA CYS A 145 -10.90 -27.25 23.41
C CYS A 145 -11.29 -28.70 23.03
N ASN A 146 -12.02 -28.86 21.96
CA ASN A 146 -12.64 -30.12 21.60
C ASN A 146 -12.13 -30.73 20.29
N TRP A 147 -11.39 -29.96 19.50
CA TRP A 147 -10.96 -30.29 18.13
C TRP A 147 -12.15 -30.55 17.21
N THR A 148 -13.25 -29.84 17.43
CA THR A 148 -14.47 -29.93 16.62
C THR A 148 -14.85 -28.57 16.05
N LEU A 149 -15.52 -28.57 14.90
CA LEU A 149 -16.12 -27.38 14.30
C LEU A 149 -17.51 -27.77 13.77
N GLY A 150 -18.55 -27.32 14.44
CA GLY A 150 -19.90 -27.79 14.18
C GLY A 150 -20.01 -29.30 14.38
N GLU A 151 -20.44 -30.01 13.34
CA GLU A 151 -20.60 -31.49 13.32
C GLU A 151 -19.29 -32.24 13.00
N HIS A 152 -18.20 -31.53 12.68
CA HIS A 152 -16.97 -32.14 12.19
C HIS A 152 -15.94 -32.32 13.30
N ASP A 153 -15.42 -33.53 13.49
CA ASP A 153 -14.24 -33.83 14.31
C ASP A 153 -12.98 -33.65 13.43
N LEU A 154 -12.11 -32.72 13.82
CA LEU A 154 -10.90 -32.41 13.07
C LEU A 154 -9.86 -33.54 13.12
N ARG A 155 -9.89 -34.41 14.17
CA ARG A 155 -9.01 -35.59 14.26
C ARG A 155 -9.35 -36.60 13.17
N GLU A 156 -10.67 -36.81 12.94
CA GLU A 156 -11.14 -37.69 11.84
C GLU A 156 -10.73 -37.13 10.46
N LEU A 157 -10.56 -35.82 10.35
CA LEU A 157 -10.10 -35.16 9.14
C LEU A 157 -8.58 -35.16 8.99
N GLY A 158 -7.83 -35.70 9.98
CA GLY A 158 -6.37 -35.82 9.96
C GLY A 158 -5.62 -34.74 10.74
N CYS A 159 -6.29 -33.94 11.57
CA CYS A 159 -5.65 -32.95 12.44
C CYS A 159 -4.81 -33.65 13.52
N VAL A 160 -3.52 -33.29 13.62
CA VAL A 160 -2.59 -33.87 14.59
C VAL A 160 -2.10 -32.85 15.63
N GLY A 161 -2.39 -31.57 15.46
CA GLY A 161 -2.05 -30.53 16.40
C GLY A 161 -2.87 -29.25 16.13
N VAL A 162 -3.29 -28.60 17.19
CA VAL A 162 -3.99 -27.30 17.13
C VAL A 162 -3.18 -26.28 17.92
N PHE A 163 -2.87 -25.14 17.29
CA PHE A 163 -2.10 -24.08 17.89
C PHE A 163 -2.78 -22.74 17.71
N LEU A 164 -2.79 -21.94 18.79
CA LEU A 164 -3.23 -20.57 18.78
C LEU A 164 -2.02 -19.66 19.05
N THR A 165 -1.89 -18.58 18.29
CA THR A 165 -0.90 -17.55 18.57
C THR A 165 -1.58 -16.22 18.86
N ASP A 166 -1.04 -15.49 19.84
CA ASP A 166 -1.58 -14.22 20.27
C ASP A 166 -0.44 -13.26 20.70
N ASN A 167 -0.78 -11.97 20.79
CA ASN A 167 0.14 -10.96 21.24
C ASN A 167 0.10 -10.83 22.77
N GLU A 168 1.26 -10.59 23.38
CA GLU A 168 1.41 -10.53 24.84
C GLU A 168 0.52 -9.46 25.49
N SER A 169 0.39 -8.29 24.87
CA SER A 169 -0.47 -7.21 25.36
C SER A 169 -1.97 -7.61 25.47
N LEU A 170 -2.37 -8.66 24.76
CA LEU A 170 -3.71 -9.22 24.83
C LEU A 170 -3.84 -10.27 25.93
N ALA A 171 -2.76 -10.91 26.36
CA ALA A 171 -2.77 -11.92 27.40
C ALA A 171 -3.33 -11.38 28.74
N GLU A 172 -2.95 -10.17 29.11
CA GLU A 172 -3.46 -9.51 30.34
C GLU A 172 -4.95 -9.14 30.23
N THR A 173 -5.41 -8.83 29.03
CA THR A 173 -6.81 -8.49 28.74
C THR A 173 -7.65 -9.75 28.54
N ALA A 174 -7.07 -10.80 27.99
CA ALA A 174 -7.72 -12.09 27.72
C ALA A 174 -8.01 -12.86 29.03
N THR A 175 -7.11 -12.81 30.00
CA THR A 175 -7.37 -13.41 31.33
C THR A 175 -8.58 -12.80 32.04
N ARG A 176 -9.00 -11.60 31.65
CA ARG A 176 -10.25 -10.97 32.15
C ARG A 176 -11.50 -11.32 31.32
N ARG A 177 -11.34 -11.83 30.10
CA ARG A 177 -12.44 -12.11 29.17
C ARG A 177 -12.60 -13.59 28.81
N THR A 178 -11.54 -14.38 28.94
CA THR A 178 -11.57 -15.80 28.62
C THR A 178 -11.96 -16.59 29.85
N ASP A 179 -12.92 -17.49 29.69
CA ASP A 179 -13.33 -18.42 30.75
C ASP A 179 -12.13 -19.27 31.19
N LEU A 180 -11.84 -19.28 32.50
CA LEU A 180 -10.74 -20.07 33.07
C LEU A 180 -10.81 -21.55 32.66
N ALA A 181 -12.03 -22.08 32.47
CA ALA A 181 -12.24 -23.43 31.99
C ALA A 181 -11.70 -23.71 30.59
N ILE A 182 -11.51 -22.66 29.78
CA ILE A 182 -10.93 -22.74 28.43
C ILE A 182 -9.41 -22.77 28.51
N LEU A 183 -8.83 -21.91 29.35
CA LEU A 183 -7.38 -21.84 29.56
C LEU A 183 -6.83 -23.15 30.16
N ASP A 184 -7.61 -23.82 30.99
CA ASP A 184 -7.22 -25.11 31.62
C ASP A 184 -7.13 -26.28 30.61
N ARG A 185 -7.66 -26.12 29.41
CA ARG A 185 -7.65 -27.14 28.35
C ARG A 185 -6.52 -26.94 27.32
N MET A 186 -5.70 -25.93 27.45
CA MET A 186 -4.61 -25.61 26.55
C MET A 186 -3.29 -25.52 27.29
N VAL A 187 -2.23 -25.99 26.68
CA VAL A 187 -0.86 -25.79 27.18
C VAL A 187 -0.38 -24.43 26.69
N THR A 188 -0.17 -23.51 27.62
CA THR A 188 0.20 -22.13 27.30
C THR A 188 1.69 -21.90 27.50
N VAL A 189 2.34 -21.27 26.51
CA VAL A 189 3.74 -20.84 26.58
C VAL A 189 3.87 -19.36 26.25
N LYS A 190 4.74 -18.68 26.98
CA LYS A 190 5.19 -17.34 26.67
C LYS A 190 6.58 -17.39 26.06
N ILE A 191 6.74 -16.79 24.89
CA ILE A 191 8.01 -16.74 24.17
C ILE A 191 8.47 -15.31 23.90
N THR A 192 9.77 -15.16 23.77
CA THR A 192 10.43 -13.90 23.42
C THR A 192 11.15 -14.02 22.08
N ALA A 193 11.69 -12.93 21.57
CA ALA A 193 12.47 -12.94 20.33
C ALA A 193 13.71 -13.86 20.40
N THR A 194 14.23 -14.19 21.59
CA THR A 194 15.34 -15.12 21.74
C THR A 194 14.95 -16.59 21.63
N ASP A 195 13.67 -16.89 21.75
CA ASP A 195 13.10 -18.23 21.69
C ASP A 195 12.73 -18.67 20.27
N THR A 196 12.96 -17.81 19.27
CA THR A 196 12.70 -18.05 17.86
C THR A 196 13.97 -17.97 17.02
N ALA A 197 13.97 -18.59 15.85
CA ALA A 197 15.11 -18.63 14.92
C ALA A 197 15.18 -17.38 13.98
N TRP A 198 14.55 -16.27 14.32
CA TRP A 198 14.40 -15.11 13.44
C TRP A 198 15.72 -14.55 12.90
N ARG A 199 16.80 -14.57 13.67
CA ARG A 199 18.12 -14.05 13.25
C ARG A 199 18.69 -14.87 12.08
N TYR A 200 18.55 -16.19 12.14
CA TYR A 200 19.01 -17.06 11.07
C TYR A 200 18.20 -16.84 9.79
N LYS A 201 16.87 -16.71 9.91
CA LYS A 201 15.99 -16.41 8.79
C LYS A 201 16.28 -15.04 8.17
N LEU A 202 16.59 -14.06 9.01
CA LEU A 202 16.95 -12.72 8.53
C LEU A 202 18.28 -12.76 7.77
N ALA A 203 19.27 -13.49 8.29
CA ALA A 203 20.53 -13.65 7.60
C ALA A 203 20.41 -14.46 6.31
N GLU A 204 19.60 -15.49 6.29
CA GLU A 204 19.30 -16.24 5.08
C GLU A 204 18.65 -15.34 4.02
N ARG A 205 17.68 -14.50 4.45
CA ARG A 205 17.02 -13.53 3.55
C ARG A 205 17.98 -12.51 2.95
N PHE A 206 18.92 -12.00 3.75
CA PHE A 206 19.92 -11.01 3.33
C PHE A 206 21.30 -11.66 3.09
N ALA A 207 21.31 -12.88 2.59
CA ALA A 207 22.55 -13.59 2.32
C ALA A 207 23.47 -12.77 1.41
N GLY A 208 24.75 -12.66 1.81
CA GLY A 208 25.72 -11.77 1.17
C GLY A 208 25.88 -10.43 1.85
N THR A 209 25.02 -10.09 2.82
CA THR A 209 25.16 -8.89 3.67
C THR A 209 25.61 -9.30 5.07
N ASP A 210 26.66 -8.65 5.59
CA ASP A 210 27.09 -8.89 6.98
C ASP A 210 26.15 -8.16 7.94
N LEU A 211 25.33 -8.92 8.66
CA LEU A 211 24.38 -8.39 9.65
C LEU A 211 24.94 -8.39 11.08
N THR A 212 26.21 -8.74 11.29
CA THR A 212 26.80 -8.89 12.63
C THR A 212 26.66 -7.62 13.45
N GLN A 213 27.02 -6.47 12.90
CA GLN A 213 26.87 -5.18 13.59
C GLN A 213 25.41 -4.80 13.82
N VAL A 214 24.53 -5.07 12.88
CA VAL A 214 23.08 -4.82 13.01
C VAL A 214 22.51 -5.61 14.19
N PHE A 215 22.88 -6.89 14.33
CA PHE A 215 22.44 -7.71 15.47
C PHE A 215 23.07 -7.26 16.79
N GLN A 216 24.30 -6.76 16.79
CA GLN A 216 24.92 -6.15 17.97
C GLN A 216 24.15 -4.89 18.41
N VAL A 217 23.82 -4.00 17.47
CA VAL A 217 22.99 -2.82 17.74
C VAL A 217 21.65 -3.25 18.35
N TRP A 218 20.93 -4.16 17.69
CA TRP A 218 19.63 -4.63 18.18
C TRP A 218 19.73 -5.27 19.58
N THR A 219 20.76 -6.07 19.84
CA THR A 219 20.97 -6.72 21.12
C THR A 219 21.30 -5.72 22.23
N SER A 220 21.96 -4.60 21.89
CA SER A 220 22.30 -3.53 22.83
C SER A 220 21.10 -2.66 23.23
N LEU A 221 19.97 -2.77 22.52
CA LEU A 221 18.75 -2.05 22.88
C LEU A 221 18.15 -2.60 24.17
N SER A 222 17.52 -1.75 24.95
CA SER A 222 16.72 -2.17 26.09
C SER A 222 15.53 -3.05 25.65
N PRO A 223 14.93 -3.85 26.54
CA PRO A 223 13.74 -4.63 26.21
C PRO A 223 12.61 -3.78 25.62
N ALA A 224 12.36 -2.58 26.16
CA ALA A 224 11.33 -1.68 25.65
C ALA A 224 11.61 -1.21 24.21
N LEU A 225 12.84 -0.81 23.90
CA LEU A 225 13.23 -0.43 22.53
C LEU A 225 13.24 -1.62 21.58
N ARG A 226 13.58 -2.83 22.04
CA ARG A 226 13.47 -4.05 21.21
C ARG A 226 12.03 -4.40 20.86
N GLN A 227 11.08 -4.08 21.73
CA GLN A 227 9.67 -4.25 21.45
C GLN A 227 9.20 -3.31 20.33
N LEU A 228 9.68 -2.06 20.31
CA LEU A 228 9.40 -1.10 19.23
C LEU A 228 10.14 -1.48 17.93
N MET A 229 11.42 -1.86 18.05
CA MET A 229 12.25 -2.39 16.95
C MET A 229 12.14 -3.92 16.90
N SER A 230 10.92 -4.43 16.67
CA SER A 230 10.72 -5.87 16.56
C SER A 230 11.56 -6.48 15.41
N PRO A 231 11.82 -7.79 15.38
CA PRO A 231 12.51 -8.44 14.26
C PRO A 231 11.91 -8.11 12.89
N ARG A 232 10.59 -7.98 12.78
CA ARG A 232 9.91 -7.55 11.55
C ARG A 232 10.22 -6.10 11.21
N THR A 233 10.17 -5.20 12.18
CA THR A 233 10.53 -3.79 11.98
C THR A 233 12.00 -3.66 11.56
N LEU A 234 12.90 -4.41 12.19
CA LEU A 234 14.31 -4.45 11.81
C LEU A 234 14.51 -4.95 10.37
N GLU A 235 13.77 -5.99 9.97
CA GLU A 235 13.77 -6.50 8.59
C GLU A 235 13.40 -5.39 7.58
N HIS A 236 12.37 -4.60 7.88
CA HIS A 236 11.95 -3.49 7.02
C HIS A 236 12.97 -2.35 6.98
N VAL A 237 13.58 -2.03 8.11
CA VAL A 237 14.66 -1.03 8.20
C VAL A 237 15.85 -1.45 7.32
N ILE A 238 16.25 -2.73 7.38
CA ILE A 238 17.32 -3.28 6.54
C ILE A 238 16.91 -3.24 5.06
N ASP A 239 15.68 -3.66 4.71
CA ASP A 239 15.17 -3.60 3.35
C ASP A 239 15.26 -2.17 2.77
N CYS A 240 14.79 -1.18 3.51
CA CYS A 240 14.87 0.22 3.09
C CYS A 240 16.31 0.68 2.90
N ALA A 241 17.19 0.42 3.88
CA ALA A 241 18.59 0.83 3.84
C ALA A 241 19.33 0.23 2.64
N LEU A 242 19.19 -1.07 2.41
CA LEU A 242 19.83 -1.78 1.28
C LEU A 242 19.25 -1.40 -0.09
N ALA A 243 18.04 -0.87 -0.13
CA ALA A 243 17.44 -0.32 -1.34
C ALA A 243 17.83 1.15 -1.61
N GLY A 244 18.64 1.76 -0.72
CA GLY A 244 19.07 3.15 -0.83
C GLY A 244 17.99 4.16 -0.46
N PHE A 245 17.07 3.76 0.42
CA PHE A 245 16.08 4.66 1.04
C PHE A 245 16.45 4.97 2.48
N PRO A 246 15.92 6.06 3.05
CA PRO A 246 16.08 6.35 4.47
C PRO A 246 15.61 5.15 5.32
N PRO A 247 16.45 4.61 6.22
CA PRO A 247 16.07 3.48 7.08
C PRO A 247 14.82 3.76 7.91
N VAL A 248 14.58 5.02 8.24
CA VAL A 248 13.39 5.49 8.96
C VAL A 248 12.08 5.13 8.25
N TRP A 249 12.09 4.89 6.93
CA TRP A 249 10.88 4.45 6.20
C TRP A 249 10.49 3.01 6.51
N GLY A 250 11.40 2.20 7.03
CA GLY A 250 11.11 0.87 7.56
C GLY A 250 10.40 0.88 8.92
N LEU A 251 10.36 2.04 9.61
CA LEU A 251 9.58 2.20 10.83
C LEU A 251 8.10 2.41 10.51
N PRO A 252 7.18 1.78 11.27
CA PRO A 252 5.75 1.88 11.01
C PRO A 252 5.19 3.28 11.27
N LEU A 253 4.14 3.65 10.52
CA LEU A 253 3.30 4.82 10.79
C LEU A 253 2.10 4.39 11.64
N VAL A 254 2.10 4.77 12.91
CA VAL A 254 1.04 4.47 13.87
C VAL A 254 0.20 5.73 14.09
N ASN A 255 -1.09 5.67 13.80
CA ASN A 255 -2.01 6.82 13.87
C ASN A 255 -1.52 8.05 13.09
N GLY A 256 -0.81 7.83 11.99
CA GLY A 256 -0.30 8.89 11.13
C GLY A 256 1.06 9.46 11.54
N GLU A 257 1.58 9.07 12.68
CA GLU A 257 2.89 9.47 13.19
C GLU A 257 3.88 8.31 13.07
N ARG A 258 5.12 8.63 12.77
CA ARG A 258 6.18 7.63 12.72
C ARG A 258 6.51 7.15 14.12
N LEU A 259 6.67 5.84 14.26
CA LEU A 259 7.08 5.24 15.53
C LEU A 259 8.45 5.78 15.95
N ALA A 260 8.50 6.47 17.07
CA ALA A 260 9.74 6.94 17.68
C ALA A 260 10.31 5.87 18.62
N LEU A 261 11.62 5.67 18.61
CA LEU A 261 12.32 4.75 19.50
C LEU A 261 12.61 5.44 20.85
N THR A 262 11.55 5.57 21.65
CA THR A 262 11.59 6.22 22.97
C THR A 262 11.24 5.22 24.07
N GLU A 263 11.90 5.33 25.21
CA GLU A 263 11.54 4.59 26.42
C GLU A 263 10.60 5.42 27.27
N THR A 264 9.68 4.75 27.95
CA THR A 264 8.87 5.42 28.97
C THR A 264 9.66 5.44 30.29
N LYS A 265 9.86 6.61 30.87
CA LYS A 265 10.50 6.76 32.18
C LYS A 265 9.60 6.22 33.27
N LYS A 266 10.17 6.02 34.49
CA LYS A 266 9.44 5.52 35.65
C LYS A 266 8.26 6.40 36.08
N ASP A 267 8.31 7.69 35.75
CA ASP A 267 7.25 8.67 36.01
C ASP A 267 6.17 8.72 34.93
N GLY A 268 6.26 7.83 33.92
CA GLY A 268 5.33 7.78 32.78
C GLY A 268 5.62 8.77 31.66
N SER A 269 6.62 9.66 31.82
CA SER A 269 7.01 10.59 30.76
C SER A 269 7.86 9.89 29.68
N PRO A 270 7.85 10.40 28.42
CA PRO A 270 8.72 9.86 27.38
C PRO A 270 10.18 10.16 27.70
N GLY A 271 11.05 9.18 27.44
CA GLY A 271 12.49 9.35 27.45
C GLY A 271 13.00 10.09 26.22
N PRO A 272 14.33 10.17 26.04
CA PRO A 272 14.90 10.75 24.82
C PRO A 272 14.55 9.89 23.62
N ASP A 273 14.27 10.56 22.49
CA ASP A 273 14.14 9.89 21.20
C ASP A 273 15.52 9.45 20.71
N ARG A 274 15.67 8.15 20.48
CA ARG A 274 16.91 7.53 20.00
C ARG A 274 16.79 7.01 18.58
N THR A 275 15.75 7.41 17.86
CA THR A 275 15.44 6.90 16.52
C THR A 275 16.63 7.10 15.58
N ASP A 276 17.12 8.33 15.43
CA ASP A 276 18.22 8.62 14.50
C ASP A 276 19.50 7.91 14.90
N GLU A 277 19.86 7.94 16.21
CA GLU A 277 21.05 7.22 16.73
C GLU A 277 21.03 5.73 16.35
N VAL A 278 19.90 5.08 16.58
CA VAL A 278 19.77 3.63 16.34
C VAL A 278 19.81 3.34 14.83
N LEU A 279 19.10 4.12 14.03
CA LEU A 279 19.04 3.93 12.58
C LEU A 279 20.38 4.20 11.90
N ASP A 280 21.12 5.24 12.32
CA ASP A 280 22.45 5.53 11.81
C ASP A 280 23.45 4.41 12.14
N ARG A 281 23.38 3.84 13.34
CA ARG A 281 24.18 2.68 13.71
C ARG A 281 23.84 1.44 12.88
N ILE A 282 22.57 1.21 12.56
CA ILE A 282 22.14 0.13 11.67
C ILE A 282 22.66 0.37 10.25
N ALA A 283 22.46 1.56 9.69
CA ALA A 283 22.95 1.94 8.36
C ALA A 283 24.46 1.79 8.24
N SER A 284 25.20 2.28 9.25
CA SER A 284 26.67 2.11 9.32
C SER A 284 27.08 0.65 9.38
N GLY A 285 26.34 -0.19 10.14
CA GLY A 285 26.59 -1.62 10.22
C GLY A 285 26.32 -2.37 8.91
N LEU A 286 25.48 -1.82 8.03
CA LEU A 286 25.22 -2.31 6.68
C LEU A 286 26.20 -1.74 5.63
N GLY A 287 27.09 -0.82 6.03
CA GLY A 287 27.99 -0.12 5.10
C GLY A 287 27.28 0.85 4.14
N VAL A 288 26.06 1.29 4.47
CA VAL A 288 25.29 2.24 3.66
C VAL A 288 25.22 3.60 4.36
N ARG A 289 25.12 4.66 3.57
CA ARG A 289 24.81 5.99 4.09
C ARG A 289 23.31 6.12 4.27
N ASN A 290 22.89 6.82 5.33
CA ASN A 290 21.50 7.25 5.48
C ASN A 290 21.26 8.38 4.45
N PRO A 291 20.50 8.15 3.37
CA PRO A 291 20.29 9.16 2.36
C PRO A 291 19.31 10.22 2.85
N ASP A 292 19.55 11.47 2.49
CA ASP A 292 18.56 12.52 2.61
C ASP A 292 17.32 12.18 1.77
N GLN A 293 16.16 12.74 2.13
CA GLN A 293 14.95 12.60 1.32
C GLN A 293 15.23 13.16 -0.09
N THR A 294 15.20 12.28 -1.09
CA THR A 294 15.48 12.67 -2.47
C THR A 294 14.21 13.16 -3.16
N PRO A 295 14.31 14.16 -4.04
CA PRO A 295 13.27 14.45 -5.00
C PRO A 295 12.85 13.15 -5.70
N ASP A 296 11.56 12.99 -5.99
CA ASP A 296 11.02 11.80 -6.65
C ASP A 296 10.97 10.51 -5.79
N ALA A 297 11.07 10.68 -4.47
CA ALA A 297 11.05 9.56 -3.53
C ALA A 297 9.84 8.62 -3.74
N VAL A 298 8.68 9.19 -4.08
CA VAL A 298 7.44 8.42 -4.30
C VAL A 298 7.55 7.54 -5.56
N ARG A 299 8.05 8.09 -6.68
CA ARG A 299 8.23 7.30 -7.91
C ARG A 299 9.25 6.19 -7.70
N ARG A 300 10.36 6.50 -7.02
CA ARG A 300 11.42 5.52 -6.73
C ARG A 300 10.91 4.38 -5.85
N ILE A 301 10.20 4.68 -4.75
CA ILE A 301 9.73 3.62 -3.85
C ILE A 301 8.65 2.75 -4.48
N VAL A 302 7.76 3.31 -5.31
CA VAL A 302 6.76 2.51 -6.03
C VAL A 302 7.44 1.58 -7.04
N ARG A 303 8.47 2.04 -7.76
CA ARG A 303 9.26 1.21 -8.67
C ARG A 303 9.97 0.08 -7.93
N GLU A 304 10.65 0.39 -6.84
CA GLU A 304 11.32 -0.63 -6.00
C GLU A 304 10.33 -1.61 -5.39
N ALA A 305 9.14 -1.14 -4.98
CA ALA A 305 8.10 -2.02 -4.48
C ALA A 305 7.66 -3.06 -5.53
N ILE A 306 7.56 -2.68 -6.80
CA ILE A 306 7.24 -3.60 -7.90
C ILE A 306 8.36 -4.63 -8.10
N HIS A 307 9.62 -4.20 -8.08
CA HIS A 307 10.76 -5.09 -8.31
C HIS A 307 11.05 -6.01 -7.13
N ARG A 308 10.91 -5.52 -5.90
CA ARG A 308 11.23 -6.27 -4.67
C ARG A 308 10.04 -6.94 -4.02
N ARG A 309 8.84 -6.75 -4.56
CA ARG A 309 7.57 -7.27 -4.01
C ARG A 309 7.31 -6.74 -2.58
N TRP A 310 7.22 -5.43 -2.47
CA TRP A 310 6.93 -4.79 -1.19
C TRP A 310 5.47 -4.38 -1.07
N SER A 311 5.01 -4.33 0.18
CA SER A 311 3.81 -3.58 0.59
C SER A 311 4.27 -2.21 1.10
N VAL A 312 3.78 -1.14 0.50
CA VAL A 312 4.19 0.24 0.81
C VAL A 312 2.98 1.06 1.26
N LEU A 313 3.16 1.84 2.32
CA LEU A 313 2.16 2.81 2.81
C LEU A 313 2.62 4.23 2.49
N ILE A 314 1.80 4.97 1.74
CA ILE A 314 2.05 6.37 1.41
C ILE A 314 0.97 7.22 2.09
N GLN A 315 1.38 8.03 3.05
CA GLN A 315 0.52 8.99 3.73
C GLN A 315 0.76 10.38 3.17
N GLY A 316 -0.29 11.15 2.98
CA GLY A 316 -0.19 12.54 2.56
C GLY A 316 -1.56 13.21 2.49
N PRO A 317 -1.62 14.53 2.40
CA PRO A 317 -2.87 15.27 2.38
C PRO A 317 -3.76 14.87 1.19
N PRO A 318 -5.07 15.05 1.30
CA PRO A 318 -6.00 14.80 0.20
C PRO A 318 -5.67 15.72 -0.98
N GLY A 319 -5.71 15.18 -2.20
CA GLY A 319 -5.50 15.96 -3.43
C GLY A 319 -4.05 16.29 -3.80
N CYS A 320 -3.04 15.79 -3.05
CA CYS A 320 -1.63 16.01 -3.40
C CYS A 320 -1.14 15.16 -4.60
N GLY A 321 -1.96 14.26 -5.15
CA GLY A 321 -1.62 13.48 -6.35
C GLY A 321 -1.10 12.06 -6.10
N LYS A 322 -1.22 11.51 -4.88
CA LYS A 322 -0.76 10.16 -4.52
C LYS A 322 -1.17 9.09 -5.53
N THR A 323 -2.46 9.02 -5.82
CA THR A 323 -3.04 8.00 -6.70
C THR A 323 -2.51 8.12 -8.12
N GLU A 324 -2.35 9.34 -8.61
CA GLU A 324 -1.92 9.59 -9.99
C GLU A 324 -0.46 9.22 -10.20
N VAL A 325 0.43 9.59 -9.29
CA VAL A 325 1.85 9.23 -9.39
C VAL A 325 2.06 7.71 -9.32
N VAL A 326 1.26 7.01 -8.51
CA VAL A 326 1.31 5.54 -8.47
C VAL A 326 0.86 4.93 -9.79
N ARG A 327 -0.25 5.43 -10.38
CA ARG A 327 -0.70 4.96 -11.71
C ARG A 327 0.33 5.19 -12.79
N GLU A 328 0.92 6.38 -12.82
CA GLU A 328 1.98 6.73 -13.77
C GLU A 328 3.14 5.72 -13.72
N VAL A 329 3.67 5.44 -12.51
CA VAL A 329 4.77 4.50 -12.35
C VAL A 329 4.36 3.08 -12.73
N VAL A 330 3.17 2.62 -12.33
CA VAL A 330 2.70 1.27 -12.68
C VAL A 330 2.51 1.11 -14.18
N ARG A 331 1.95 2.11 -14.87
CA ARG A 331 1.84 2.10 -16.33
C ARG A 331 3.21 2.06 -17.01
N ALA A 332 4.18 2.82 -16.50
CA ALA A 332 5.54 2.82 -17.03
C ALA A 332 6.25 1.47 -16.85
N GLU A 333 6.06 0.81 -15.72
CA GLU A 333 6.74 -0.46 -15.39
C GLU A 333 6.03 -1.71 -15.95
N LEU A 334 4.69 -1.71 -16.00
CA LEU A 334 3.90 -2.88 -16.37
C LEU A 334 3.10 -2.74 -17.67
N GLY A 335 3.00 -1.53 -18.23
CA GLY A 335 2.24 -1.26 -19.45
C GLY A 335 0.70 -1.17 -19.27
N HIS A 336 0.20 -1.24 -18.05
CA HIS A 336 -1.23 -1.18 -17.74
C HIS A 336 -1.49 -0.52 -16.37
N ASP A 337 -2.76 -0.20 -16.09
CA ASP A 337 -3.17 0.38 -14.81
C ASP A 337 -3.08 -0.63 -13.65
N PRO A 338 -2.86 -0.14 -12.41
CA PRO A 338 -2.98 -0.97 -11.23
C PRO A 338 -4.45 -1.39 -11.00
N LEU A 339 -4.64 -2.48 -10.28
CA LEU A 339 -5.94 -2.82 -9.70
C LEU A 339 -6.24 -1.83 -8.57
N TYR A 340 -7.23 -0.98 -8.78
CA TYR A 340 -7.57 0.10 -7.87
C TYR A 340 -8.81 -0.24 -7.04
N PHE A 341 -8.73 -0.01 -5.73
CA PHE A 341 -9.82 -0.16 -4.78
C PHE A 341 -9.94 1.07 -3.89
N SER A 342 -11.10 1.70 -3.89
CA SER A 342 -11.46 2.74 -2.93
C SER A 342 -12.12 2.07 -1.73
N LEU A 343 -11.42 2.04 -0.59
CA LEU A 343 -11.86 1.24 0.56
C LEU A 343 -13.16 1.69 1.23
N PRO A 344 -13.56 2.96 1.22
CA PRO A 344 -14.87 3.37 1.73
C PRO A 344 -16.07 2.73 1.02
N VAL A 345 -15.88 2.23 -0.19
CA VAL A 345 -16.94 1.61 -1.01
C VAL A 345 -16.69 0.14 -1.35
N THR A 346 -15.53 -0.40 -0.99
CA THR A 346 -15.16 -1.79 -1.24
C THR A 346 -15.78 -2.71 -0.19
N ASN A 347 -16.43 -3.80 -0.62
CA ASN A 347 -16.96 -4.85 0.23
C ASN A 347 -16.07 -6.10 0.20
N VAL A 348 -16.27 -7.03 1.13
CA VAL A 348 -15.57 -8.32 1.14
C VAL A 348 -15.84 -9.11 -0.14
N GLU A 349 -17.08 -9.08 -0.64
CA GLU A 349 -17.52 -9.78 -1.85
C GLU A 349 -16.84 -9.26 -3.13
N ASP A 350 -16.33 -8.02 -3.11
CA ASP A 350 -15.49 -7.48 -4.18
C ASP A 350 -14.09 -8.14 -4.24
N LEU A 351 -13.72 -8.83 -3.16
CA LEU A 351 -12.44 -9.52 -3.01
C LEU A 351 -12.59 -11.03 -3.20
N CYS A 352 -13.52 -11.64 -2.46
CA CYS A 352 -13.80 -13.07 -2.51
C CYS A 352 -15.21 -13.39 -2.02
N ALA A 353 -15.71 -14.56 -2.40
CA ALA A 353 -16.98 -15.06 -1.90
C ALA A 353 -16.89 -16.56 -1.58
N PRO A 354 -17.45 -17.02 -0.46
CA PRO A 354 -17.51 -18.43 -0.12
C PRO A 354 -18.55 -19.14 -1.01
N VAL A 355 -18.18 -20.28 -1.57
CA VAL A 355 -19.07 -21.12 -2.40
C VAL A 355 -19.00 -22.58 -1.96
N PRO A 356 -20.13 -23.30 -1.95
CA PRO A 356 -20.14 -24.74 -1.74
C PRO A 356 -19.46 -25.47 -2.89
N THR A 357 -18.63 -26.46 -2.58
CA THR A 357 -17.98 -27.33 -3.57
C THR A 357 -18.72 -28.66 -3.70
N PRO A 358 -18.57 -29.40 -4.81
CA PRO A 358 -19.26 -30.69 -5.01
C PRO A 358 -18.91 -31.76 -3.97
N ASP A 359 -17.73 -31.68 -3.33
CA ASP A 359 -17.29 -32.58 -2.25
C ASP A 359 -17.90 -32.25 -0.88
N GLY A 360 -18.79 -31.24 -0.82
CA GLY A 360 -19.46 -30.83 0.40
C GLY A 360 -18.58 -30.02 1.35
N SER A 361 -17.55 -29.36 0.81
CA SER A 361 -16.75 -28.36 1.53
C SER A 361 -17.10 -26.94 1.09
N LEU A 362 -16.49 -25.95 1.75
CA LEU A 362 -16.62 -24.53 1.45
C LEU A 362 -15.31 -24.01 0.87
N GLU A 363 -15.36 -23.37 -0.29
CA GLU A 363 -14.22 -22.76 -0.93
C GLU A 363 -14.45 -21.27 -1.18
N ASN A 364 -13.49 -20.42 -0.79
CA ASN A 364 -13.53 -19.01 -1.12
C ASN A 364 -13.01 -18.80 -2.55
N LEU A 365 -13.87 -18.32 -3.44
CA LEU A 365 -13.48 -17.93 -4.79
C LEU A 365 -13.01 -16.48 -4.78
N LEU A 366 -11.85 -16.25 -5.42
CA LEU A 366 -11.36 -14.90 -5.66
C LEU A 366 -12.19 -14.21 -6.75
N ALA A 367 -12.40 -12.91 -6.61
CA ALA A 367 -12.95 -12.11 -7.71
C ALA A 367 -12.06 -12.24 -8.97
N ALA A 368 -12.68 -12.29 -10.16
CA ALA A 368 -12.02 -12.58 -11.43
C ALA A 368 -10.77 -11.72 -11.69
N LYS A 369 -10.79 -10.44 -11.28
CA LYS A 369 -9.65 -9.51 -11.41
C LYS A 369 -8.37 -9.96 -10.69
N PHE A 370 -8.47 -10.87 -9.72
CA PHE A 370 -7.29 -11.42 -9.02
C PHE A 370 -6.77 -12.71 -9.63
N THR A 371 -7.53 -13.39 -10.48
CA THR A 371 -7.19 -14.73 -10.99
C THR A 371 -6.25 -14.72 -12.20
N ASP A 372 -6.13 -13.60 -12.89
CA ASP A 372 -5.19 -13.44 -13.99
C ASP A 372 -3.74 -13.66 -13.49
N PRO A 373 -2.92 -14.49 -14.16
CA PRO A 373 -1.52 -14.71 -13.80
C PRO A 373 -0.58 -13.55 -14.18
N GLY A 374 -1.05 -12.57 -14.97
CA GLY A 374 -0.25 -11.41 -15.37
C GLY A 374 0.28 -10.60 -14.18
N ALA A 375 1.41 -9.94 -14.40
CA ALA A 375 1.98 -9.03 -13.38
C ALA A 375 0.98 -7.95 -13.00
N LYS A 376 0.78 -7.68 -11.71
CA LYS A 376 -0.16 -6.67 -11.23
C LYS A 376 0.30 -5.97 -9.96
N VAL A 377 -0.15 -4.75 -9.81
CA VAL A 377 -0.03 -3.96 -8.58
C VAL A 377 -1.44 -3.68 -8.07
N ILE A 378 -1.64 -3.78 -6.76
CA ILE A 378 -2.89 -3.39 -6.11
C ILE A 378 -2.69 -2.04 -5.42
N VAL A 379 -3.61 -1.12 -5.65
CA VAL A 379 -3.70 0.16 -4.94
C VAL A 379 -4.92 0.15 -4.03
N TRP A 380 -4.66 0.27 -2.74
CA TRP A 380 -5.66 0.42 -1.68
C TRP A 380 -5.77 1.90 -1.33
N ASP A 381 -6.73 2.59 -1.93
CA ASP A 381 -6.92 4.03 -1.68
C ASP A 381 -7.82 4.27 -0.47
N GLU A 382 -7.55 5.34 0.26
CA GLU A 382 -8.16 5.65 1.55
C GLU A 382 -8.05 4.48 2.55
N TYR A 383 -6.85 3.89 2.65
CA TYR A 383 -6.56 2.67 3.41
C TYR A 383 -7.03 2.72 4.87
N ASN A 384 -6.99 3.87 5.50
CA ASN A 384 -7.47 4.09 6.86
C ASN A 384 -8.97 4.47 6.95
N ARG A 385 -9.76 4.22 5.88
CA ARG A 385 -11.21 4.46 5.83
C ARG A 385 -11.98 3.27 5.25
N PRO A 386 -11.70 2.03 5.70
CA PRO A 386 -12.44 0.87 5.20
C PRO A 386 -13.91 1.00 5.57
N LYS A 387 -14.78 0.47 4.73
CA LYS A 387 -16.23 0.53 4.90
C LYS A 387 -16.67 -0.16 6.21
N ASP A 388 -16.08 -1.31 6.50
CA ASP A 388 -16.41 -2.13 7.66
C ASP A 388 -15.18 -2.91 8.17
N LYS A 389 -15.34 -3.56 9.33
CA LYS A 389 -14.28 -4.35 9.96
C LYS A 389 -13.92 -5.60 9.16
N SER A 390 -14.88 -6.22 8.47
CA SER A 390 -14.67 -7.44 7.71
C SER A 390 -13.79 -7.18 6.50
N THR A 391 -14.10 -6.12 5.74
CA THR A 391 -13.25 -5.65 4.64
C THR A 391 -11.84 -5.33 5.14
N PHE A 392 -11.74 -4.63 6.28
CA PHE A 392 -10.44 -4.29 6.86
C PHE A 392 -9.64 -5.53 7.26
N ALA A 393 -10.29 -6.53 7.85
CA ALA A 393 -9.65 -7.79 8.20
C ALA A 393 -9.06 -8.52 6.97
N LYS A 394 -9.81 -8.58 5.86
CA LYS A 394 -9.29 -9.16 4.60
C LYS A 394 -8.10 -8.38 4.03
N LEU A 395 -8.11 -7.05 4.13
CA LEU A 395 -6.97 -6.22 3.72
C LEU A 395 -5.71 -6.52 4.54
N MET A 396 -5.87 -6.79 5.82
CA MET A 396 -4.78 -7.19 6.70
C MET A 396 -4.11 -8.47 6.21
N GLU A 397 -4.91 -9.47 5.79
CA GLU A 397 -4.42 -10.70 5.18
C GLU A 397 -3.66 -10.40 3.88
N VAL A 398 -4.26 -9.64 2.98
CA VAL A 398 -3.64 -9.34 1.69
C VAL A 398 -2.31 -8.63 1.88
N THR A 399 -2.25 -7.63 2.75
CA THR A 399 -1.06 -6.81 2.98
C THR A 399 0.10 -7.64 3.52
N GLN A 400 -0.17 -8.62 4.39
CA GLN A 400 0.85 -9.44 5.02
C GLN A 400 1.17 -10.72 4.24
N GLU A 401 0.13 -11.45 3.82
CA GLU A 401 0.26 -12.81 3.28
C GLU A 401 0.21 -12.86 1.76
N TRP A 402 -0.13 -11.74 1.10
CA TRP A 402 -0.28 -11.64 -0.35
C TRP A 402 -1.31 -12.62 -0.91
N SER A 403 -2.32 -12.92 -0.08
CA SER A 403 -3.39 -13.87 -0.35
C SER A 403 -4.73 -13.27 0.07
N ILE A 404 -5.81 -13.78 -0.48
CA ILE A 404 -7.18 -13.48 -0.08
C ILE A 404 -7.86 -14.80 0.29
N ALA A 405 -8.41 -14.85 1.49
CA ALA A 405 -9.03 -16.07 2.04
C ALA A 405 -8.12 -17.30 1.86
N GLY A 406 -6.82 -17.08 2.07
CA GLY A 406 -5.80 -18.10 1.98
C GLY A 406 -5.35 -18.48 0.58
N ARG A 407 -5.87 -17.85 -0.45
CA ARG A 407 -5.46 -18.10 -1.83
C ARG A 407 -4.46 -17.05 -2.28
N PRO A 408 -3.23 -17.44 -2.66
CA PRO A 408 -2.25 -16.50 -3.19
C PRO A 408 -2.80 -15.77 -4.41
N ILE A 409 -2.51 -14.48 -4.52
CA ILE A 409 -2.87 -13.68 -5.68
C ILE A 409 -1.78 -13.89 -6.75
N PRO A 410 -2.08 -14.57 -7.87
CA PRO A 410 -1.08 -14.81 -8.91
C PRO A 410 -0.62 -13.50 -9.54
N GLY A 411 0.66 -13.41 -9.89
CA GLY A 411 1.24 -12.24 -10.57
C GLY A 411 1.33 -10.96 -9.74
N LEU A 412 0.95 -10.95 -8.46
CA LEU A 412 1.04 -9.75 -7.60
C LEU A 412 2.50 -9.33 -7.41
N ARG A 413 2.84 -8.10 -7.79
CA ARG A 413 4.18 -7.51 -7.73
C ARG A 413 4.35 -6.53 -6.58
N ALA A 414 3.34 -5.71 -6.30
CA ALA A 414 3.37 -4.77 -5.19
C ALA A 414 1.97 -4.50 -4.65
N GLN A 415 1.92 -4.00 -3.44
CA GLN A 415 0.72 -3.44 -2.83
C GLN A 415 1.03 -2.04 -2.33
N ILE A 416 0.26 -1.07 -2.77
CA ILE A 416 0.45 0.32 -2.42
C ILE A 416 -0.81 0.79 -1.68
N ALA A 417 -0.67 1.05 -0.39
CA ALA A 417 -1.72 1.64 0.42
C ALA A 417 -1.56 3.16 0.44
N LEU A 418 -2.62 3.87 0.14
CA LEU A 418 -2.67 5.32 0.17
C LEU A 418 -3.61 5.76 1.29
N GLN A 419 -3.14 6.67 2.15
CA GLN A 419 -3.98 7.18 3.23
C GLN A 419 -3.81 8.68 3.45
N ASN A 420 -4.80 9.28 4.10
CA ASN A 420 -4.72 10.64 4.61
C ASN A 420 -4.25 10.63 6.07
N PRO A 421 -3.56 11.67 6.54
CA PRO A 421 -3.20 11.78 7.94
C PRO A 421 -4.46 11.91 8.82
N PRO A 422 -4.43 11.47 10.09
CA PRO A 422 -5.59 11.56 10.98
C PRO A 422 -5.92 13.00 11.38
N TYR A 423 -4.96 13.88 11.30
CA TYR A 423 -5.10 15.33 11.47
C TYR A 423 -4.49 16.02 10.27
N HIS A 424 -5.23 16.98 9.75
CA HIS A 424 -4.75 17.85 8.68
C HIS A 424 -5.21 19.26 8.98
N LEU A 425 -4.26 20.17 9.10
CA LEU A 425 -4.53 21.61 9.37
C LEU A 425 -5.39 21.84 10.63
N GLY A 426 -5.01 21.19 11.73
CA GLY A 426 -5.72 21.29 12.98
C GLY A 426 -7.11 20.62 13.02
N ARG A 427 -7.58 20.08 11.88
CA ARG A 427 -8.87 19.39 11.76
C ARG A 427 -8.69 17.88 11.81
N LYS A 428 -9.52 17.22 12.61
CA LYS A 428 -9.56 15.76 12.67
C LYS A 428 -10.20 15.20 11.39
N MET A 429 -9.47 14.34 10.70
CA MET A 429 -9.99 13.60 9.56
C MET A 429 -10.85 12.41 10.04
N LEU A 430 -11.89 12.08 9.25
CA LEU A 430 -12.70 10.88 9.49
C LEU A 430 -11.93 9.63 9.02
N VAL A 431 -10.99 9.19 9.84
CA VAL A 431 -10.15 8.03 9.55
C VAL A 431 -10.08 7.11 10.77
N SER A 432 -9.94 5.82 10.53
CA SER A 432 -9.72 4.82 11.57
C SER A 432 -8.30 4.93 12.12
N ARG A 433 -8.13 4.66 13.41
CA ARG A 433 -6.80 4.57 14.03
C ARG A 433 -6.14 3.25 13.65
N ASN A 434 -4.91 3.31 13.17
CA ASN A 434 -4.08 2.14 12.95
C ASN A 434 -3.39 1.73 14.25
N ASN A 435 -3.37 0.45 14.55
CA ASN A 435 -2.53 -0.07 15.61
C ASN A 435 -1.12 -0.45 15.08
N ILE A 436 -0.18 -0.70 15.98
CA ILE A 436 1.20 -1.05 15.62
C ILE A 436 1.26 -2.34 14.79
N ALA A 437 0.39 -3.33 15.07
CA ALA A 437 0.36 -4.59 14.35
C ALA A 437 -0.01 -4.40 12.87
N GLN A 438 -0.90 -3.46 12.58
CA GLN A 438 -1.28 -3.10 11.21
C GLN A 438 -0.16 -2.34 10.50
N ALA A 439 0.41 -1.35 11.17
CA ALA A 439 1.44 -0.50 10.62
C ALA A 439 2.73 -1.27 10.28
N THR A 440 3.07 -2.29 11.07
CA THR A 440 4.25 -3.16 10.83
C THR A 440 4.09 -4.14 9.68
N ARG A 441 2.97 -4.16 8.95
CA ARG A 441 2.79 -5.02 7.76
C ARG A 441 3.34 -4.41 6.49
N PHE A 442 3.62 -3.12 6.51
CA PHE A 442 4.22 -2.42 5.37
C PHE A 442 5.75 -2.46 5.46
N THR A 443 6.39 -2.86 4.37
CA THR A 443 7.85 -2.89 4.25
C THR A 443 8.43 -1.48 4.34
N ALA A 444 7.74 -0.52 3.73
CA ALA A 444 8.11 0.87 3.81
C ALA A 444 6.87 1.75 4.02
N SER A 445 7.04 2.78 4.83
CA SER A 445 6.00 3.77 5.11
C SER A 445 6.59 5.16 4.95
N LEU A 446 5.97 6.01 4.14
CA LEU A 446 6.43 7.38 3.97
C LEU A 446 5.28 8.37 4.13
N THR A 447 5.61 9.53 4.69
CA THR A 447 4.73 10.69 4.72
C THR A 447 5.25 11.69 3.71
N ILE A 448 4.36 12.15 2.86
CA ILE A 448 4.66 13.10 1.79
C ILE A 448 3.91 14.40 2.00
N ARG A 449 4.52 15.47 1.52
CA ARG A 449 3.93 16.80 1.43
C ARG A 449 3.47 17.06 -0.02
N PRO A 450 2.65 18.10 -0.26
CA PRO A 450 2.23 18.47 -1.61
C PRO A 450 3.40 18.75 -2.58
N GLU A 451 4.50 19.31 -2.07
CA GLU A 451 5.72 19.61 -2.84
C GLU A 451 6.54 18.37 -3.22
N ASP A 452 6.44 17.27 -2.49
CA ASP A 452 7.21 16.05 -2.73
C ASP A 452 6.75 15.30 -3.99
N ILE A 453 5.58 15.64 -4.52
CA ILE A 453 5.08 15.10 -5.78
C ILE A 453 5.17 16.17 -6.86
N PRO A 454 6.12 16.08 -7.79
CA PRO A 454 6.20 17.01 -8.89
C PRO A 454 5.02 16.83 -9.85
N ALA A 455 3.88 17.50 -9.53
CA ALA A 455 2.76 17.62 -10.45
C ALA A 455 2.91 18.81 -11.39
N ASN A 456 3.99 19.58 -11.21
CA ASN A 456 4.22 20.78 -11.98
C ASN A 456 4.29 20.47 -13.47
N GLU A 457 5.04 19.43 -13.85
CA GLU A 457 5.18 19.00 -15.24
C GLU A 457 3.84 18.60 -15.87
N TRP A 458 3.02 17.85 -15.15
CA TRP A 458 1.70 17.44 -15.66
C TRP A 458 0.75 18.63 -15.77
N LEU A 459 0.71 19.53 -14.77
CA LEU A 459 -0.14 20.72 -14.83
C LEU A 459 0.28 21.63 -15.99
N ILE A 460 1.57 21.86 -16.14
CA ILE A 460 2.11 22.69 -17.25
C ILE A 460 1.81 22.00 -18.59
N ALA A 461 2.12 20.72 -18.72
CA ALA A 461 1.84 19.97 -19.96
C ALA A 461 0.35 19.94 -20.32
N THR A 462 -0.56 20.00 -19.32
CA THR A 462 -2.00 19.93 -19.55
C THR A 462 -2.64 21.29 -19.78
N TYR A 463 -2.18 22.33 -19.09
CA TYR A 463 -2.85 23.63 -19.04
C TYR A 463 -1.99 24.80 -19.51
N GLY A 464 -0.73 24.53 -19.87
CA GLY A 464 0.19 25.54 -20.43
C GLY A 464 0.52 26.70 -19.48
N PRO A 465 0.68 27.93 -19.99
CA PRO A 465 1.12 29.10 -19.24
C PRO A 465 0.24 29.46 -18.04
N VAL A 466 -1.06 29.18 -18.13
CA VAL A 466 -2.00 29.38 -16.99
C VAL A 466 -1.54 28.57 -15.79
N ALA A 467 -1.10 27.32 -16.01
CA ALA A 467 -0.58 26.48 -14.95
C ALA A 467 0.72 27.03 -14.37
N GLU A 468 1.60 27.59 -15.19
CA GLU A 468 2.85 28.23 -14.72
C GLU A 468 2.57 29.39 -13.79
N THR A 469 1.68 30.31 -14.18
CA THR A 469 1.27 31.45 -13.34
C THR A 469 0.67 30.99 -12.00
N VAL A 470 -0.21 29.98 -12.02
CA VAL A 470 -0.81 29.42 -10.80
C VAL A 470 0.23 28.73 -9.92
N LEU A 471 1.20 28.02 -10.50
CA LEU A 471 2.28 27.38 -9.78
C LEU A 471 3.29 28.35 -9.19
N GLU A 472 3.61 29.46 -9.89
CA GLU A 472 4.45 30.53 -9.38
C GLU A 472 3.79 31.23 -8.21
N TRP A 473 2.50 31.56 -8.35
CA TRP A 473 1.69 32.07 -7.23
C TRP A 473 1.73 31.14 -6.03
N TRP A 474 1.49 29.84 -6.24
CA TRP A 474 1.49 28.85 -5.17
C TRP A 474 2.86 28.74 -4.47
N LYS A 475 3.96 28.86 -5.20
CA LYS A 475 5.32 28.78 -4.66
C LYS A 475 5.75 30.06 -3.94
N ASN A 476 5.41 31.22 -4.47
CA ASN A 476 6.01 32.48 -4.06
C ASN A 476 5.09 33.32 -3.14
N ASP A 477 3.78 33.24 -3.32
CA ASP A 477 2.81 34.09 -2.60
C ASP A 477 2.07 33.32 -1.50
N ILE A 478 2.14 32.00 -1.49
CA ILE A 478 1.51 31.14 -0.50
C ILE A 478 2.57 30.65 0.48
N ASP A 479 2.32 30.83 1.78
CA ASP A 479 3.17 30.32 2.85
C ASP A 479 3.05 28.78 3.01
N ASP A 480 3.90 28.20 3.86
CA ASP A 480 3.93 26.74 4.05
C ASP A 480 2.59 26.20 4.56
N GLU A 481 1.91 26.94 5.45
CA GLU A 481 0.59 26.55 5.95
C GLU A 481 -0.46 26.59 4.85
N GLY A 482 -0.46 27.63 4.05
CA GLY A 482 -1.36 27.77 2.89
C GLY A 482 -1.10 26.70 1.83
N ARG A 483 0.16 26.30 1.60
CA ARG A 483 0.49 25.22 0.65
C ARG A 483 -0.05 23.86 1.08
N ASP A 484 -0.19 23.63 2.37
CA ASP A 484 -0.84 22.42 2.87
C ASP A 484 -2.37 22.42 2.58
N TRP A 485 -3.00 23.60 2.53
CA TRP A 485 -4.42 23.74 2.17
C TRP A 485 -4.67 23.70 0.66
N ILE A 486 -3.83 24.41 -0.08
CA ILE A 486 -3.99 24.62 -1.52
C ILE A 486 -3.31 23.47 -2.26
N THR A 487 -4.02 22.36 -2.35
CA THR A 487 -3.53 21.14 -2.99
C THR A 487 -3.56 21.26 -4.52
N LYS A 488 -2.90 20.36 -5.22
CA LYS A 488 -2.91 20.28 -6.69
C LYS A 488 -4.31 20.22 -7.30
N ARG A 489 -5.26 19.58 -6.61
CA ARG A 489 -6.68 19.57 -7.00
C ARG A 489 -7.28 20.96 -6.92
N THR A 490 -6.87 21.76 -5.94
CA THR A 490 -7.27 23.16 -5.83
C THR A 490 -6.65 24.00 -6.94
N LEU A 491 -5.35 23.80 -7.23
CA LEU A 491 -4.67 24.49 -8.33
C LEU A 491 -5.34 24.19 -9.68
N GLU A 492 -5.63 22.92 -9.95
CA GLU A 492 -6.34 22.52 -11.17
C GLU A 492 -7.73 23.18 -11.28
N ARG A 493 -8.45 23.32 -10.16
CA ARG A 493 -9.74 24.03 -10.15
C ARG A 493 -9.58 25.51 -10.46
N LEU A 494 -8.59 26.17 -9.88
CA LEU A 494 -8.29 27.58 -10.15
C LEU A 494 -7.95 27.79 -11.63
N ILE A 495 -7.11 26.93 -12.20
CA ILE A 495 -6.79 26.94 -13.62
C ILE A 495 -8.07 26.80 -14.47
N LYS A 496 -8.91 25.82 -14.17
CA LYS A 496 -10.16 25.58 -14.90
C LYS A 496 -11.17 26.73 -14.76
N LEU A 497 -11.24 27.37 -13.60
CA LEU A 497 -12.08 28.56 -13.41
C LEU A 497 -11.58 29.71 -14.29
N HIS A 498 -10.26 29.99 -14.23
CA HIS A 498 -9.66 31.05 -15.05
C HIS A 498 -9.86 30.81 -16.54
N GLN A 499 -9.59 29.60 -17.05
CA GLN A 499 -9.77 29.26 -18.48
C GLN A 499 -11.22 29.36 -18.99
N ARG A 500 -12.20 29.43 -18.07
CA ARG A 500 -13.63 29.57 -18.40
C ARG A 500 -14.19 30.96 -18.06
N ASP A 501 -13.33 31.90 -17.75
CA ASP A 501 -13.72 33.26 -17.31
C ASP A 501 -14.68 33.24 -16.13
N LEU A 502 -14.56 32.26 -15.24
CA LEU A 502 -15.37 32.15 -14.03
C LEU A 502 -14.64 32.80 -12.84
N PRO A 503 -15.40 33.45 -11.93
CA PRO A 503 -14.80 34.09 -10.77
C PRO A 503 -13.98 33.10 -9.93
N LEU A 504 -12.72 33.44 -9.64
CA LEU A 504 -11.84 32.60 -8.80
C LEU A 504 -12.37 32.45 -7.38
N GLU A 505 -13.21 33.38 -6.91
CA GLU A 505 -13.93 33.29 -5.63
C GLU A 505 -14.77 32.01 -5.48
N MET A 506 -15.18 31.37 -6.58
CA MET A 506 -15.84 30.06 -6.53
C MET A 506 -14.96 28.96 -5.93
N ALA A 507 -13.65 29.14 -5.94
CA ALA A 507 -12.70 28.24 -5.27
C ALA A 507 -12.47 28.57 -3.79
N LYS A 508 -13.04 29.67 -3.26
CA LYS A 508 -12.83 30.14 -1.88
C LYS A 508 -13.04 29.06 -0.82
N VAL A 509 -14.02 28.19 -0.99
CA VAL A 509 -14.31 27.06 -0.08
C VAL A 509 -13.12 26.09 0.03
N TYR A 510 -12.25 26.06 -0.98
CA TYR A 510 -11.09 25.15 -1.04
C TYR A 510 -9.79 25.82 -0.59
N LEU A 511 -9.82 27.11 -0.25
CA LEU A 511 -8.65 27.90 0.13
C LEU A 511 -8.54 28.15 1.65
N GLY A 512 -9.38 27.51 2.44
CA GLY A 512 -9.42 27.68 3.89
C GLY A 512 -10.48 28.68 4.37
N ASP A 513 -10.56 28.85 5.67
CA ASP A 513 -11.54 29.75 6.30
C ASP A 513 -10.96 31.17 6.47
N GLY A 514 -11.79 32.16 6.32
CA GLY A 514 -11.57 33.52 6.80
C GLY A 514 -10.88 34.49 5.84
N GLU A 515 -10.05 35.35 6.39
CA GLU A 515 -9.43 36.49 5.68
C GLU A 515 -8.31 36.08 4.70
N TYR A 516 -7.79 34.88 4.82
CA TYR A 516 -6.66 34.39 4.01
C TYR A 516 -7.07 34.18 2.54
N ALA A 517 -8.20 33.52 2.29
CA ALA A 517 -8.63 33.17 0.94
C ALA A 517 -8.82 34.39 0.00
N PRO A 518 -9.43 35.50 0.41
CA PRO A 518 -9.54 36.71 -0.43
C PRO A 518 -8.16 37.29 -0.79
N VAL A 519 -7.24 37.35 0.17
CA VAL A 519 -5.88 37.89 -0.05
C VAL A 519 -5.12 37.03 -1.05
N ALA A 520 -5.17 35.71 -0.87
CA ALA A 520 -4.54 34.76 -1.76
C ALA A 520 -5.10 34.83 -3.20
N LEU A 521 -6.42 34.94 -3.35
CA LEU A 521 -7.08 35.06 -4.66
C LEU A 521 -6.75 36.38 -5.34
N ASN A 522 -6.76 37.50 -4.62
CA ASN A 522 -6.39 38.81 -5.15
C ASN A 522 -4.93 38.81 -5.66
N ALA A 523 -4.03 38.15 -4.95
CA ALA A 523 -2.63 37.99 -5.41
C ALA A 523 -2.55 37.16 -6.71
N LEU A 524 -3.35 36.12 -6.85
CA LEU A 524 -3.42 35.32 -8.08
C LEU A 524 -4.03 36.13 -9.24
N GLU A 525 -5.10 36.88 -9.00
CA GLU A 525 -5.72 37.75 -10.00
C GLU A 525 -4.74 38.85 -10.48
N ALA A 526 -3.94 39.40 -9.56
CA ALA A 526 -2.89 40.35 -9.91
C ALA A 526 -1.82 39.72 -10.82
N ARG A 527 -1.40 38.47 -10.55
CA ARG A 527 -0.46 37.74 -11.41
C ARG A 527 -1.02 37.44 -12.80
N PHE A 528 -2.31 37.10 -12.88
CA PHE A 528 -2.96 36.93 -14.18
C PHE A 528 -3.06 38.25 -14.97
N ALA A 529 -3.20 39.39 -14.27
CA ALA A 529 -3.20 40.69 -14.90
C ALA A 529 -1.79 41.12 -15.38
N GLU A 530 -0.75 40.73 -14.65
CA GLU A 530 0.66 40.99 -15.02
C GLU A 530 1.16 40.05 -16.15
N ASN A 531 0.71 38.80 -16.11
CA ASN A 531 0.99 37.77 -17.13
C ASN A 531 -0.35 37.26 -17.69
N PRO A 532 -1.00 37.98 -18.59
CA PRO A 532 -2.22 37.52 -19.20
C PRO A 532 -1.92 36.19 -19.92
N ALA A 533 -2.34 35.11 -19.31
CA ALA A 533 -2.21 33.80 -19.94
C ALA A 533 -3.05 33.81 -21.20
N THR A 534 -2.39 33.79 -22.33
CA THR A 534 -3.00 33.95 -23.66
C THR A 534 -3.88 32.74 -23.94
N GLY A 535 -5.18 32.87 -23.71
CA GLY A 535 -6.18 31.89 -24.14
C GLY A 535 -6.48 32.04 -25.64
N LEU A 536 -7.12 31.02 -26.25
CA LEU A 536 -7.52 31.09 -27.66
C LEU A 536 -8.46 32.29 -27.93
N GLY A 537 -9.31 32.65 -26.95
CA GLY A 537 -10.16 33.85 -27.02
C GLY A 537 -9.36 35.14 -27.07
N ASP A 538 -8.32 35.30 -26.27
CA ASP A 538 -7.45 36.48 -26.25
C ASP A 538 -6.61 36.59 -27.51
N ILE A 539 -6.09 35.46 -28.00
CA ILE A 539 -5.40 35.41 -29.31
C ILE A 539 -6.37 35.79 -30.42
N SER A 540 -7.61 35.32 -30.38
CA SER A 540 -8.64 35.64 -31.36
C SER A 540 -8.99 37.13 -31.36
N ALA A 541 -9.08 37.74 -30.16
CA ALA A 541 -9.37 39.16 -30.00
C ALA A 541 -8.24 40.07 -30.56
N ASN A 542 -6.99 39.58 -30.53
CA ASN A 542 -5.80 40.31 -30.97
C ASN A 542 -5.08 39.58 -32.14
N LEU A 543 -5.84 38.92 -33.00
CA LEU A 543 -5.32 38.02 -34.03
C LEU A 543 -4.28 38.65 -34.95
N ASP A 544 -4.49 39.89 -35.40
CA ASP A 544 -3.56 40.60 -36.33
C ASP A 544 -2.20 40.87 -35.68
N GLU A 545 -2.18 41.06 -34.36
CA GLU A 545 -0.94 41.22 -33.61
C GLU A 545 -0.21 39.89 -33.46
N TRP A 546 -0.90 38.84 -33.10
CA TRP A 546 -0.31 37.50 -32.96
C TRP A 546 0.23 36.96 -34.30
N VAL A 547 -0.49 37.20 -35.39
CA VAL A 547 0.00 36.83 -36.73
C VAL A 547 1.30 37.58 -37.08
N ARG A 548 1.34 38.90 -36.79
CA ARG A 548 2.57 39.69 -36.99
C ARG A 548 3.76 39.20 -36.12
N ARG A 549 3.51 38.86 -34.87
CA ARG A 549 4.52 38.29 -33.96
C ARG A 549 5.07 36.96 -34.45
N LEU A 550 4.18 36.03 -34.87
CA LEU A 550 4.58 34.76 -35.48
C LEU A 550 5.37 34.94 -36.79
N ASP A 551 5.00 35.91 -37.60
CA ASP A 551 5.74 36.21 -38.83
C ASP A 551 7.15 36.75 -38.53
N ALA A 552 7.27 37.68 -37.57
CA ALA A 552 8.58 38.21 -37.12
C ALA A 552 9.44 37.10 -36.49
N ALA A 553 8.85 36.21 -35.69
CA ALA A 553 9.54 35.07 -35.09
C ALA A 553 10.11 34.09 -36.13
N ASN A 554 9.40 33.88 -37.24
CA ASN A 554 9.86 33.03 -38.33
C ASN A 554 10.99 33.66 -39.16
N GLU A 555 11.08 35.02 -39.20
CA GLU A 555 12.12 35.73 -39.92
C GLU A 555 13.47 35.79 -39.17
N GLU A 556 13.42 35.78 -37.80
CA GLU A 556 14.62 36.02 -36.98
C GLU A 556 15.48 34.79 -36.68
N SER A 557 14.95 33.56 -36.58
CA SER A 557 15.73 32.45 -36.02
C SER A 557 15.59 31.07 -36.65
N GLY A 558 14.56 30.75 -37.37
CA GLY A 558 14.35 29.39 -37.87
C GLY A 558 14.17 28.31 -36.77
N GLU A 559 14.35 28.63 -35.51
CA GLU A 559 14.04 27.84 -34.31
C GLU A 559 12.92 28.55 -33.53
N GLY A 560 12.03 27.79 -32.93
CA GLY A 560 10.85 28.31 -32.23
C GLY A 560 11.21 29.42 -31.23
N THR A 561 10.46 30.51 -31.29
CA THR A 561 10.51 31.60 -30.30
C THR A 561 9.43 31.38 -29.24
N ASP A 562 9.50 32.10 -28.13
CA ASP A 562 8.52 32.06 -27.06
C ASP A 562 7.09 32.21 -27.59
N ASP A 563 6.87 33.11 -28.56
CA ASP A 563 5.55 33.34 -29.18
C ASP A 563 5.02 32.13 -29.99
N THR A 564 5.94 31.45 -30.70
CA THR A 564 5.62 30.20 -31.44
C THR A 564 5.19 29.09 -30.48
N ASP A 565 5.90 28.96 -29.37
CA ASP A 565 5.61 27.95 -28.36
C ASP A 565 4.31 28.25 -27.61
N ILE A 566 4.02 29.52 -27.30
CA ILE A 566 2.76 29.95 -26.69
C ILE A 566 1.57 29.57 -27.59
N VAL A 567 1.61 29.98 -28.87
CA VAL A 567 0.53 29.67 -29.81
C VAL A 567 0.37 28.18 -30.00
N HIS A 568 1.47 27.43 -30.11
CA HIS A 568 1.43 25.96 -30.20
C HIS A 568 0.75 25.34 -28.97
N GLN A 569 1.12 25.75 -27.79
CA GLN A 569 0.54 25.23 -26.54
C GLN A 569 -0.96 25.57 -26.41
N VAL A 570 -1.36 26.80 -26.74
CA VAL A 570 -2.77 27.21 -26.70
C VAL A 570 -3.60 26.36 -27.67
N LEU A 571 -3.14 26.16 -28.89
CA LEU A 571 -3.86 25.33 -29.87
C LEU A 571 -3.89 23.85 -29.50
N ALA A 572 -2.77 23.31 -28.97
CA ALA A 572 -2.69 21.91 -28.58
C ALA A 572 -3.63 21.57 -27.40
N ASN A 573 -3.77 22.52 -26.44
CA ASN A 573 -4.52 22.30 -25.21
C ASN A 573 -5.99 22.73 -25.29
N ALA A 574 -6.40 23.49 -26.31
CA ALA A 574 -7.77 23.93 -26.47
C ALA A 574 -8.77 22.76 -26.62
N GLU A 575 -9.95 22.90 -26.01
CA GLU A 575 -11.05 21.94 -26.21
C GLU A 575 -11.60 22.02 -27.63
N LEU A 576 -12.17 20.91 -28.13
CA LEU A 576 -12.71 20.85 -29.49
C LEU A 576 -13.84 21.86 -29.72
N SER A 577 -14.63 22.18 -28.70
CA SER A 577 -15.65 23.23 -28.71
C SER A 577 -15.06 24.61 -28.98
N GLN A 578 -14.02 24.98 -28.25
CA GLN A 578 -13.29 26.26 -28.41
C GLN A 578 -12.60 26.36 -29.76
N LEU A 579 -11.94 25.27 -30.17
CA LEU A 579 -11.30 25.21 -31.51
C LEU A 579 -12.31 25.43 -32.63
N ARG A 580 -13.53 24.85 -32.53
CA ARG A 580 -14.60 25.03 -33.55
C ARG A 580 -15.17 26.45 -33.56
N GLU A 581 -15.32 27.05 -32.38
CA GLU A 581 -15.80 28.43 -32.26
C GLU A 581 -14.84 29.44 -32.92
N HIS A 582 -13.53 29.16 -32.87
CA HIS A 582 -12.49 30.02 -33.39
C HIS A 582 -11.78 29.43 -34.64
N MET A 583 -12.48 28.65 -35.47
CA MET A 583 -11.90 27.93 -36.59
C MET A 583 -11.05 28.79 -37.54
N ASP A 584 -11.50 29.98 -37.87
CA ASP A 584 -10.80 30.87 -38.82
C ASP A 584 -9.53 31.47 -38.19
N THR A 585 -9.58 31.78 -36.88
CA THR A 585 -8.41 32.18 -36.08
C THR A 585 -7.38 31.04 -36.02
N VAL A 586 -7.83 29.83 -35.73
CA VAL A 586 -6.97 28.64 -35.68
C VAL A 586 -6.27 28.41 -37.01
N ALA A 587 -6.98 28.55 -38.14
CA ALA A 587 -6.41 28.38 -39.47
C ALA A 587 -5.32 29.46 -39.78
N GLN A 588 -5.53 30.68 -39.38
CA GLN A 588 -4.54 31.77 -39.55
C GLN A 588 -3.29 31.56 -38.66
N LEU A 589 -3.48 31.18 -37.40
CA LEU A 589 -2.37 30.85 -36.50
C LEU A 589 -1.56 29.66 -36.99
N LEU A 590 -2.22 28.59 -37.44
CA LEU A 590 -1.53 27.44 -38.05
C LEU A 590 -0.66 27.83 -39.23
N ALA A 591 -1.10 28.80 -40.05
CA ALA A 591 -0.30 29.27 -41.16
C ALA A 591 1.01 29.96 -40.73
N GLY A 592 1.04 30.58 -39.54
CA GLY A 592 2.20 31.19 -38.91
C GLY A 592 3.14 30.22 -38.18
N LEU A 593 2.70 28.98 -37.85
CA LEU A 593 3.56 28.03 -37.15
C LEU A 593 4.54 27.29 -38.07
N PRO A 594 5.74 26.86 -37.56
CA PRO A 594 6.67 26.02 -38.31
C PRO A 594 6.04 24.69 -38.77
N PRO A 595 6.42 24.14 -39.95
CA PRO A 595 5.84 22.92 -40.49
C PRO A 595 5.91 21.69 -39.56
N LYS A 596 6.99 21.58 -38.76
CA LYS A 596 7.17 20.50 -37.79
C LYS A 596 6.11 20.52 -36.70
N LEU A 597 5.79 21.70 -36.17
CA LEU A 597 4.75 21.86 -35.14
C LEU A 597 3.36 21.61 -35.72
N ARG A 598 3.08 22.07 -36.93
CA ARG A 598 1.80 21.80 -37.59
C ARG A 598 1.50 20.30 -37.72
N SER A 599 2.50 19.50 -38.10
CA SER A 599 2.30 18.04 -38.25
C SER A 599 1.99 17.32 -36.94
N SER A 600 2.41 17.86 -35.79
CA SER A 600 2.14 17.25 -34.49
C SER A 600 0.66 17.18 -34.12
N TYR A 601 -0.19 18.09 -34.63
CA TYR A 601 -1.62 18.10 -34.35
C TYR A 601 -2.40 16.93 -34.95
N LEU A 602 -1.82 16.20 -35.92
CA LEU A 602 -2.47 15.04 -36.54
C LEU A 602 -2.11 13.71 -35.84
N VAL A 603 -1.10 13.71 -34.98
CA VAL A 603 -0.58 12.49 -34.34
C VAL A 603 -1.16 12.33 -32.93
N GLY A 604 -1.67 11.12 -32.60
CA GLY A 604 -2.10 10.77 -31.24
C GLY A 604 -3.42 11.40 -30.76
N GLN A 605 -4.16 12.11 -31.62
CA GLN A 605 -5.42 12.77 -31.26
C GLN A 605 -6.64 11.86 -31.51
N SER A 606 -7.76 12.18 -30.83
CA SER A 606 -9.04 11.54 -31.10
C SER A 606 -9.52 11.78 -32.54
N VAL A 607 -10.36 10.88 -33.07
CA VAL A 607 -10.87 10.98 -34.44
C VAL A 607 -11.56 12.32 -34.74
N ASP A 608 -12.30 12.85 -33.75
CA ASP A 608 -13.00 14.13 -33.89
C ASP A 608 -12.04 15.32 -33.90
N LYS A 609 -10.98 15.30 -33.09
CA LYS A 609 -9.91 16.31 -33.14
C LYS A 609 -9.11 16.20 -34.43
N GLN A 610 -8.82 15.00 -34.94
CA GLN A 610 -8.13 14.83 -36.22
C GLN A 610 -8.95 15.42 -37.38
N ARG A 611 -10.26 15.18 -37.43
CA ARG A 611 -11.15 15.78 -38.43
C ARG A 611 -11.12 17.30 -38.37
N PHE A 612 -11.21 17.84 -37.16
CA PHE A 612 -11.11 19.29 -37.00
C PHE A 612 -9.78 19.85 -37.55
N TRP A 613 -8.66 19.23 -37.22
CA TRP A 613 -7.35 19.70 -37.68
C TRP A 613 -7.21 19.62 -39.21
N ILE A 614 -7.72 18.58 -39.85
CA ILE A 614 -7.75 18.45 -41.30
C ILE A 614 -8.57 19.61 -41.92
N GLU A 615 -9.70 19.95 -41.33
CA GLU A 615 -10.54 21.06 -41.76
C GLU A 615 -9.84 22.42 -41.57
N ALA A 616 -9.20 22.64 -40.43
CA ALA A 616 -8.43 23.84 -40.15
C ALA A 616 -7.23 24.01 -41.12
N PHE A 617 -6.51 22.92 -41.43
CA PHE A 617 -5.46 22.94 -42.45
C PHE A 617 -5.97 23.28 -43.85
N ALA A 618 -7.16 22.81 -44.22
CA ALA A 618 -7.78 23.13 -45.51
C ALA A 618 -8.17 24.61 -45.64
N LYS A 619 -8.42 25.28 -44.48
CA LYS A 619 -8.79 26.70 -44.41
C LYS A 619 -7.58 27.64 -44.28
N MET A 620 -6.36 27.12 -44.10
CA MET A 620 -5.18 27.98 -43.98
C MET A 620 -5.05 28.91 -45.20
N PRO A 621 -4.78 30.20 -44.98
CA PRO A 621 -4.49 31.12 -46.07
C PRO A 621 -3.28 30.60 -46.87
N ARG A 622 -3.37 30.66 -48.22
CA ARG A 622 -2.22 30.38 -49.08
C ARG A 622 -1.23 31.52 -48.94
N ARG A 623 -0.16 31.31 -48.22
CA ARG A 623 0.98 32.23 -48.13
C ARG A 623 1.96 32.01 -49.29
#